data_b3917e4cd838c3569a4f924cfdd70e30
#
_entry.id   b3917e4cd838c3569a4f924cfdd70e30
#
_cell.length_a   1.000
_cell.length_b   1.000
_cell.length_c   1.000
_cell.angle_alpha   90.00
_cell.angle_beta   90.00
_cell.angle_gamma   90.00
#
_symmetry.space_group_name_H-M   'P 1'
#
loop_
_entity.id
_entity.type
_entity.pdbx_description
1 polymer ?
#
loop_
_entity_poly.entity_id
_entity_poly.type
_entity_poly.pdbx_seq_one_letter_code
_entity_poly.pdbx_strand_id
1 'polypeptide(L)'
;MRMRQVCQLFFSLVVAVTIFHPGVLATKAADYKSTSLARGRLGESDICSSFSHTLKDEGTESLWGSMRKTEELSDIYVQRNVWAPGGSTGWHSHPGPSLIIVTAGTVTNYEGHDPACKPHVYKTEMAFVDHGGDDIHNLRNEGTVEAKTIAVQFLPADTARRMNVADPANCHF
;
A
#
# COMPACT_ATOMS: atom_id res chain seq x y z
N MET A 1 43.11 56.36 -30.30
CA MET A 1 43.31 55.87 -28.93
C MET A 1 42.25 54.79 -28.66
N ARG A 2 42.59 53.51 -28.77
CA ARG A 2 41.66 52.38 -28.59
C ARG A 2 41.89 51.84 -27.18
N MET A 3 40.86 51.97 -26.32
CA MET A 3 40.81 51.38 -25.01
C MET A 3 40.55 49.87 -25.16
N ARG A 4 41.48 49.03 -24.70
CA ARG A 4 41.28 47.57 -24.56
C ARG A 4 40.50 47.30 -23.29
N GLN A 5 39.30 46.78 -23.41
CA GLN A 5 38.56 46.22 -22.27
C GLN A 5 39.19 44.86 -21.91
N VAL A 6 39.69 44.74 -20.70
CA VAL A 6 40.15 43.50 -20.10
C VAL A 6 38.96 42.80 -19.48
N CYS A 7 38.57 41.69 -20.09
CA CYS A 7 37.52 40.83 -19.57
C CYS A 7 38.09 39.96 -18.45
N GLN A 8 37.78 40.25 -17.20
CA GLN A 8 38.11 39.40 -16.06
C GLN A 8 37.10 38.26 -15.97
N LEU A 9 37.55 37.04 -16.26
CA LEU A 9 36.81 35.81 -16.01
C LEU A 9 36.91 35.47 -14.51
N PHE A 10 35.80 35.65 -13.79
CA PHE A 10 35.64 35.09 -12.45
C PHE A 10 35.31 33.60 -12.56
N PHE A 11 36.28 32.76 -12.25
CA PHE A 11 36.02 31.33 -12.03
C PHE A 11 35.38 31.16 -10.65
N SER A 12 34.06 30.98 -10.61
CA SER A 12 33.38 30.57 -9.41
C SER A 12 33.60 29.07 -9.19
N LEU A 13 34.41 28.75 -8.18
CA LEU A 13 34.59 27.37 -7.73
C LEU A 13 33.34 26.91 -7.02
N VAL A 14 32.47 26.14 -7.71
CA VAL A 14 31.33 25.48 -7.08
C VAL A 14 31.84 24.25 -6.36
N VAL A 15 31.99 24.32 -5.04
CA VAL A 15 32.27 23.17 -4.20
C VAL A 15 30.96 22.40 -4.05
N ALA A 16 30.82 21.30 -4.78
CA ALA A 16 29.72 20.35 -4.61
C ALA A 16 29.90 19.61 -3.27
N VAL A 17 29.20 20.06 -2.25
CA VAL A 17 29.09 19.31 -0.99
C VAL A 17 28.17 18.13 -1.25
N THR A 18 28.71 16.93 -1.44
CA THR A 18 27.96 15.69 -1.48
C THR A 18 27.50 15.38 -0.05
N ILE A 19 26.27 15.74 0.28
CA ILE A 19 25.62 15.30 1.53
C ILE A 19 25.35 13.81 1.38
N PHE A 20 26.15 12.99 2.04
CA PHE A 20 25.86 11.56 2.21
C PHE A 20 24.63 11.45 3.10
N HIS A 21 23.46 11.26 2.51
CA HIS A 21 22.30 10.81 3.26
C HIS A 21 22.52 9.32 3.55
N PRO A 22 22.58 8.88 4.82
CA PRO A 22 22.56 7.46 5.12
C PRO A 22 21.28 6.90 4.48
N GLY A 23 21.44 6.00 3.52
CA GLY A 23 20.32 5.39 2.83
C GLY A 23 19.42 4.70 3.85
N VAL A 24 18.22 5.22 4.04
CA VAL A 24 17.23 4.58 4.90
C VAL A 24 16.85 3.26 4.23
N LEU A 25 17.18 2.14 4.89
CA LEU A 25 16.93 0.82 4.34
C LEU A 25 15.44 0.50 4.38
N ALA A 26 14.91 -0.01 3.27
CA ALA A 26 13.55 -0.51 3.19
C ALA A 26 13.35 -1.67 4.18
N THR A 27 12.22 -1.69 4.88
CA THR A 27 11.89 -2.76 5.81
C THR A 27 11.56 -4.05 5.05
N LYS A 28 11.97 -5.18 5.61
CA LYS A 28 11.71 -6.50 5.02
C LYS A 28 10.56 -7.20 5.74
N ALA A 29 9.83 -8.02 4.99
CA ALA A 29 8.90 -8.97 5.59
C ALA A 29 9.65 -9.99 6.46
N ALA A 30 9.04 -10.38 7.59
CA ALA A 30 9.52 -11.41 8.48
C ALA A 30 8.40 -12.40 8.79
N ASP A 31 8.70 -13.70 8.77
CA ASP A 31 7.74 -14.78 9.04
C ASP A 31 6.40 -14.65 8.29
N TYR A 32 6.51 -14.17 7.05
CA TYR A 32 5.41 -13.89 6.14
C TYR A 32 5.64 -14.53 4.78
N LYS A 33 4.58 -15.11 4.22
CA LYS A 33 4.60 -15.70 2.88
C LYS A 33 3.38 -15.26 2.08
N SER A 34 3.61 -14.71 0.89
CA SER A 34 2.58 -14.47 -0.11
C SER A 34 2.70 -15.47 -1.26
N THR A 35 1.56 -16.00 -1.72
CA THR A 35 1.47 -16.92 -2.85
C THR A 35 0.41 -16.43 -3.80
N SER A 36 0.78 -16.17 -5.05
CA SER A 36 -0.20 -15.84 -6.10
C SER A 36 -0.98 -17.10 -6.46
N LEU A 37 -2.30 -17.02 -6.38
CA LEU A 37 -3.24 -18.11 -6.74
C LEU A 37 -3.72 -17.96 -8.17
N ALA A 38 -3.96 -16.72 -8.62
CA ALA A 38 -4.41 -16.41 -9.96
C ALA A 38 -3.95 -15.01 -10.39
N ARG A 39 -3.86 -14.81 -11.69
CA ARG A 39 -3.68 -13.50 -12.33
C ARG A 39 -4.61 -13.42 -13.54
N GLY A 40 -5.24 -12.27 -13.71
CA GLY A 40 -6.01 -11.91 -14.90
C GLY A 40 -5.67 -10.51 -15.37
N ARG A 41 -5.88 -10.23 -16.64
CA ARG A 41 -5.76 -8.88 -17.21
C ARG A 41 -7.12 -8.37 -17.63
N LEU A 42 -7.46 -7.15 -17.19
CA LEU A 42 -8.63 -6.42 -17.64
C LEU A 42 -8.21 -5.32 -18.61
N GLY A 43 -9.04 -5.11 -19.61
CA GLY A 43 -9.04 -3.90 -20.42
C GLY A 43 -9.53 -2.68 -19.64
N GLU A 44 -9.80 -1.61 -20.36
CA GLU A 44 -10.54 -0.46 -19.83
C GLU A 44 -11.83 -0.93 -19.16
N SER A 45 -12.15 -0.32 -18.05
CA SER A 45 -13.39 -0.66 -17.34
C SER A 45 -14.02 0.57 -16.70
N ASP A 46 -15.32 0.66 -16.88
CA ASP A 46 -16.16 1.64 -16.19
C ASP A 46 -17.31 0.87 -15.53
N ILE A 47 -17.17 0.64 -14.24
CA ILE A 47 -18.13 -0.12 -13.44
C ILE A 47 -18.72 0.83 -12.43
N CYS A 48 -20.02 1.09 -12.55
CA CYS A 48 -20.80 1.80 -11.56
C CYS A 48 -21.98 0.93 -11.18
N SER A 49 -22.02 0.49 -9.94
CA SER A 49 -23.12 -0.32 -9.39
C SER A 49 -23.68 0.37 -8.17
N SER A 50 -25.01 0.46 -8.09
CA SER A 50 -25.69 0.97 -6.91
C SER A 50 -26.90 0.11 -6.58
N PHE A 51 -27.18 -0.02 -5.29
CA PHE A 51 -28.34 -0.69 -4.78
C PHE A 51 -28.92 0.13 -3.64
N SER A 52 -30.22 0.47 -3.75
CA SER A 52 -30.97 1.16 -2.71
C SER A 52 -31.95 0.19 -2.05
N HIS A 53 -32.00 0.18 -0.73
CA HIS A 53 -32.92 -0.63 0.04
C HIS A 53 -33.34 0.09 1.32
N THR A 54 -34.55 -0.25 1.81
CA THR A 54 -35.04 0.28 3.08
C THR A 54 -34.64 -0.68 4.19
N LEU A 55 -33.95 -0.16 5.21
CA LEU A 55 -33.64 -0.93 6.42
C LEU A 55 -34.96 -1.19 7.19
N LYS A 56 -35.26 -2.48 7.43
CA LYS A 56 -36.56 -2.89 7.97
C LYS A 56 -36.87 -2.32 9.35
N ASP A 57 -35.84 -2.07 10.16
CA ASP A 57 -36.04 -1.71 11.57
C ASP A 57 -35.95 -0.18 11.83
N GLU A 58 -35.51 0.63 10.86
CA GLU A 58 -35.31 2.06 11.06
C GLU A 58 -36.09 2.94 10.06
N GLY A 59 -36.73 2.35 9.05
CA GLY A 59 -37.41 3.11 7.99
C GLY A 59 -36.50 4.01 7.16
N THR A 60 -35.20 3.83 7.30
CA THR A 60 -34.15 4.64 6.63
C THR A 60 -33.77 4.00 5.30
N GLU A 61 -33.71 4.81 4.24
CA GLU A 61 -33.13 4.35 2.98
C GLU A 61 -31.62 4.23 3.11
N SER A 62 -31.07 3.10 2.70
CA SER A 62 -29.64 2.84 2.63
C SER A 62 -29.22 2.65 1.18
N LEU A 63 -28.15 3.34 0.79
CA LEU A 63 -27.54 3.23 -0.53
C LEU A 63 -26.23 2.45 -0.41
N TRP A 64 -26.15 1.32 -1.10
CA TRP A 64 -24.89 0.67 -1.38
C TRP A 64 -24.42 1.05 -2.80
N GLY A 65 -23.18 1.52 -2.93
CA GLY A 65 -22.62 1.88 -4.23
C GLY A 65 -21.17 1.44 -4.36
N SER A 66 -20.81 1.05 -5.56
CA SER A 66 -19.43 0.74 -5.93
C SER A 66 -19.12 1.32 -7.30
N MET A 67 -17.99 2.01 -7.40
CA MET A 67 -17.52 2.60 -8.66
C MET A 67 -16.05 2.23 -8.88
N ARG A 68 -15.74 1.81 -10.10
CA ARG A 68 -14.37 1.59 -10.55
C ARG A 68 -14.23 2.04 -12.01
N LYS A 69 -13.31 2.94 -12.25
CA LYS A 69 -12.98 3.39 -13.61
C LYS A 69 -11.48 3.26 -13.86
N THR A 70 -11.10 2.70 -14.99
CA THR A 70 -9.72 2.68 -15.48
C THR A 70 -9.73 2.93 -16.99
N GLU A 71 -8.82 3.78 -17.44
CA GLU A 71 -8.61 4.12 -18.87
C GLU A 71 -7.45 3.32 -19.48
N GLU A 72 -6.76 2.50 -18.66
CA GLU A 72 -5.64 1.65 -19.05
C GLU A 72 -5.87 0.21 -18.63
N LEU A 73 -5.01 -0.68 -19.15
CA LEU A 73 -4.99 -2.08 -18.76
C LEU A 73 -4.70 -2.23 -17.27
N SER A 74 -5.37 -3.16 -16.63
CA SER A 74 -5.16 -3.50 -15.23
C SER A 74 -4.84 -4.97 -15.06
N ASP A 75 -3.94 -5.28 -14.14
CA ASP A 75 -3.72 -6.64 -13.68
C ASP A 75 -4.52 -6.89 -12.39
N ILE A 76 -5.24 -8.00 -12.37
CA ILE A 76 -5.89 -8.51 -11.16
C ILE A 76 -5.09 -9.69 -10.66
N TYR A 77 -4.73 -9.67 -9.37
CA TYR A 77 -4.11 -10.79 -8.70
C TYR A 77 -4.98 -11.28 -7.56
N VAL A 78 -5.14 -12.58 -7.47
CA VAL A 78 -5.66 -13.23 -6.27
C VAL A 78 -4.48 -13.88 -5.56
N GLN A 79 -4.28 -13.54 -4.30
CA GLN A 79 -3.16 -14.08 -3.51
C GLN A 79 -3.62 -14.55 -2.14
N ARG A 80 -2.94 -15.57 -1.65
CA ARG A 80 -3.01 -16.00 -0.27
C ARG A 80 -1.79 -15.51 0.48
N ASN A 81 -2.02 -14.91 1.64
CA ASN A 81 -1.00 -14.47 2.56
C ASN A 81 -1.07 -15.28 3.84
N VAL A 82 0.07 -15.59 4.43
CA VAL A 82 0.21 -16.36 5.65
C VAL A 82 1.26 -15.71 6.53
N TRP A 83 0.95 -15.50 7.79
CA TRP A 83 1.86 -14.99 8.83
C TRP A 83 1.97 -16.01 9.96
N ALA A 84 3.17 -16.43 10.30
CA ALA A 84 3.41 -17.07 11.59
C ALA A 84 3.16 -16.06 12.74
N PRO A 85 2.99 -16.51 14.00
CA PRO A 85 2.97 -15.63 15.15
C PRO A 85 4.17 -14.68 15.17
N GLY A 86 3.94 -13.38 15.38
CA GLY A 86 4.95 -12.32 15.30
C GLY A 86 5.34 -11.88 13.88
N GLY A 87 4.82 -12.54 12.85
CA GLY A 87 5.14 -12.24 11.46
C GLY A 87 4.64 -10.86 11.00
N SER A 88 5.34 -10.27 10.05
CA SER A 88 5.11 -8.91 9.53
C SER A 88 5.35 -8.83 8.03
N THR A 89 4.55 -8.03 7.34
CA THR A 89 4.84 -7.70 5.94
C THR A 89 6.03 -6.75 5.80
N GLY A 90 6.45 -6.05 6.85
CA GLY A 90 7.26 -4.85 6.75
C GLY A 90 6.48 -3.70 6.10
N TRP A 91 7.01 -2.50 6.19
CA TRP A 91 6.40 -1.31 5.62
C TRP A 91 6.47 -1.31 4.10
N HIS A 92 5.33 -1.08 3.45
CA HIS A 92 5.23 -1.12 2.00
C HIS A 92 3.98 -0.39 1.50
N SER A 93 3.93 -0.19 0.19
CA SER A 93 2.75 0.29 -0.53
C SER A 93 2.51 -0.56 -1.79
N HIS A 94 1.40 -0.29 -2.47
CA HIS A 94 1.01 -0.91 -3.74
C HIS A 94 0.57 0.17 -4.73
N PRO A 95 0.76 0.01 -6.06
CA PRO A 95 0.35 1.02 -7.04
C PRO A 95 -1.18 1.11 -7.21
N GLY A 96 -1.95 0.21 -6.60
CA GLY A 96 -3.40 0.21 -6.66
C GLY A 96 -4.01 -0.58 -5.50
N PRO A 97 -5.35 -0.56 -5.35
CA PRO A 97 -6.03 -1.07 -4.17
C PRO A 97 -6.04 -2.60 -4.08
N SER A 98 -6.21 -3.08 -2.85
CA SER A 98 -6.44 -4.49 -2.54
C SER A 98 -7.67 -4.64 -1.65
N LEU A 99 -8.55 -5.59 -1.99
CA LEU A 99 -9.63 -6.06 -1.13
C LEU A 99 -9.13 -7.29 -0.38
N ILE A 100 -9.14 -7.26 0.94
CA ILE A 100 -8.51 -8.27 1.79
C ILE A 100 -9.54 -8.88 2.73
N ILE A 101 -9.60 -10.22 2.77
CA ILE A 101 -10.46 -10.99 3.67
C ILE A 101 -9.58 -11.81 4.60
N VAL A 102 -9.77 -11.74 5.89
CA VAL A 102 -9.10 -12.58 6.89
C VAL A 102 -9.79 -13.95 6.93
N THR A 103 -9.06 -15.00 6.60
CA THR A 103 -9.59 -16.38 6.53
C THR A 103 -9.20 -17.25 7.72
N ALA A 104 -8.21 -16.82 8.50
CA ALA A 104 -7.82 -17.45 9.77
C ALA A 104 -7.03 -16.49 10.65
N GLY A 105 -7.14 -16.64 11.95
CA GLY A 105 -6.40 -15.85 12.93
C GLY A 105 -6.80 -14.38 12.97
N THR A 106 -5.82 -13.53 13.24
CA THR A 106 -6.01 -12.07 13.37
C THR A 106 -4.85 -11.37 12.69
N VAL A 107 -5.14 -10.33 11.94
CA VAL A 107 -4.16 -9.45 11.31
C VAL A 107 -4.37 -8.03 11.82
N THR A 108 -3.31 -7.36 12.22
CA THR A 108 -3.31 -5.96 12.62
C THR A 108 -2.66 -5.12 11.53
N ASN A 109 -3.37 -4.11 11.04
CA ASN A 109 -2.84 -3.13 10.10
C ASN A 109 -2.38 -1.88 10.85
N TYR A 110 -1.21 -1.39 10.50
CA TYR A 110 -0.65 -0.10 10.92
C TYR A 110 -0.39 0.76 9.70
N GLU A 111 -0.76 2.03 9.78
CA GLU A 111 -0.64 2.99 8.69
C GLU A 111 0.55 3.92 8.91
N GLY A 112 1.38 4.09 7.88
CA GLY A 112 2.62 4.85 7.98
C GLY A 112 2.42 6.35 8.16
N HIS A 113 1.25 6.87 7.80
CA HIS A 113 0.88 8.28 7.96
C HIS A 113 0.18 8.59 9.29
N ASP A 114 -0.18 7.57 10.09
CA ASP A 114 -0.81 7.77 11.40
C ASP A 114 0.25 7.98 12.50
N PRO A 115 0.42 9.22 13.02
CA PRO A 115 1.41 9.51 14.06
C PRO A 115 1.08 8.83 15.40
N ALA A 116 -0.15 8.38 15.61
CA ALA A 116 -0.58 7.69 16.81
C ALA A 116 -0.32 6.18 16.75
N CYS A 117 0.11 5.66 15.59
CA CYS A 117 0.32 4.23 15.36
C CYS A 117 -0.87 3.38 15.83
N LYS A 118 -2.07 3.78 15.47
CA LYS A 118 -3.28 3.12 15.92
C LYS A 118 -3.43 1.75 15.27
N PRO A 119 -3.60 0.67 16.04
CA PRO A 119 -3.82 -0.66 15.49
C PRO A 119 -5.23 -0.79 14.91
N HIS A 120 -5.34 -1.24 13.66
CA HIS A 120 -6.59 -1.66 13.04
C HIS A 120 -6.62 -3.18 12.99
N VAL A 121 -7.41 -3.80 13.87
CA VAL A 121 -7.42 -5.25 14.10
C VAL A 121 -8.54 -5.92 13.33
N TYR A 122 -8.19 -6.89 12.49
CA TYR A 122 -9.12 -7.66 11.67
C TYR A 122 -9.03 -9.15 12.02
N LYS A 123 -10.17 -9.73 12.42
CA LYS A 123 -10.31 -11.14 12.78
C LYS A 123 -10.86 -11.94 11.60
N THR A 124 -10.84 -13.25 11.72
CA THR A 124 -11.49 -14.17 10.76
C THR A 124 -12.89 -13.69 10.40
N GLU A 125 -13.24 -13.75 9.10
CA GLU A 125 -14.47 -13.26 8.47
C GLU A 125 -14.57 -11.74 8.30
N MET A 126 -13.66 -10.97 8.87
CA MET A 126 -13.58 -9.53 8.57
C MET A 126 -12.86 -9.27 7.25
N ALA A 127 -13.22 -8.17 6.61
CA ALA A 127 -12.57 -7.67 5.41
C ALA A 127 -12.16 -6.21 5.58
N PHE A 128 -11.14 -5.79 4.83
CA PHE A 128 -10.69 -4.40 4.78
C PHE A 128 -10.11 -4.07 3.40
N VAL A 129 -9.90 -2.79 3.18
CA VAL A 129 -9.32 -2.26 1.94
C VAL A 129 -7.95 -1.67 2.25
N ASP A 130 -6.96 -2.05 1.46
CA ASP A 130 -5.74 -1.30 1.24
C ASP A 130 -5.98 -0.41 0.02
N HIS A 131 -5.88 0.90 0.17
CA HIS A 131 -6.23 1.85 -0.89
C HIS A 131 -5.18 1.92 -2.00
N GLY A 132 -3.94 1.50 -1.70
CA GLY A 132 -2.83 1.61 -2.65
C GLY A 132 -2.34 3.05 -2.86
N GLY A 133 -1.58 3.28 -3.92
CA GLY A 133 -0.94 4.58 -4.15
C GLY A 133 0.14 4.85 -3.11
N ASP A 134 0.06 6.02 -2.47
CA ASP A 134 1.01 6.44 -1.44
C ASP A 134 0.66 5.92 -0.04
N ASP A 135 -0.33 5.03 0.07
CA ASP A 135 -0.78 4.46 1.33
C ASP A 135 0.21 3.41 1.83
N ILE A 136 1.10 3.85 2.74
CA ILE A 136 2.14 3.01 3.35
C ILE A 136 1.56 2.30 4.55
N HIS A 137 1.71 0.98 4.60
CA HIS A 137 1.19 0.18 5.69
C HIS A 137 2.09 -1.00 6.07
N ASN A 138 1.83 -1.58 7.25
CA ASN A 138 2.47 -2.78 7.74
C ASN A 138 1.41 -3.69 8.38
N LEU A 139 1.23 -4.88 7.81
CA LEU A 139 0.35 -5.92 8.33
C LEU A 139 1.14 -6.87 9.22
N ARG A 140 0.66 -7.10 10.44
CA ARG A 140 1.30 -7.93 11.44
C ARG A 140 0.34 -8.99 11.99
N ASN A 141 0.90 -10.15 12.35
CA ASN A 141 0.21 -11.12 13.18
C ASN A 141 0.74 -11.00 14.63
N GLU A 142 0.02 -10.29 15.45
CA GLU A 142 0.37 -10.11 16.89
C GLU A 142 -0.28 -11.17 17.78
N GLY A 143 -0.94 -12.14 17.17
CA GLY A 143 -1.53 -13.28 17.85
C GLY A 143 -0.54 -14.42 18.08
N THR A 144 -1.04 -15.50 18.70
CA THR A 144 -0.26 -16.70 19.03
C THR A 144 -0.48 -17.87 18.06
N VAL A 145 -1.35 -17.68 17.06
CA VAL A 145 -1.64 -18.68 16.04
C VAL A 145 -1.38 -18.09 14.65
N GLU A 146 -1.23 -18.96 13.67
CA GLU A 146 -1.05 -18.54 12.27
C GLU A 146 -2.24 -17.70 11.78
N ALA A 147 -1.97 -16.59 11.09
CA ALA A 147 -2.98 -15.76 10.44
C ALA A 147 -2.92 -15.95 8.92
N LYS A 148 -4.10 -15.88 8.29
CA LYS A 148 -4.24 -16.04 6.83
C LYS A 148 -5.19 -15.00 6.26
N THR A 149 -4.86 -14.52 5.05
CA THR A 149 -5.80 -13.71 4.24
C THR A 149 -5.84 -14.19 2.80
N ILE A 150 -6.95 -13.88 2.14
CA ILE A 150 -7.04 -13.79 0.68
C ILE A 150 -7.14 -12.32 0.31
N ALA A 151 -6.31 -11.89 -0.64
CA ALA A 151 -6.34 -10.54 -1.17
C ALA A 151 -6.59 -10.55 -2.68
N VAL A 152 -7.44 -9.63 -3.15
CA VAL A 152 -7.65 -9.34 -4.56
C VAL A 152 -7.08 -7.96 -4.84
N GLN A 153 -5.97 -7.91 -5.58
CA GLN A 153 -5.30 -6.67 -5.95
C GLN A 153 -5.73 -6.22 -7.34
N PHE A 154 -5.95 -4.91 -7.50
CA PHE A 154 -6.19 -4.26 -8.78
C PHE A 154 -5.05 -3.27 -9.04
N LEU A 155 -4.20 -3.56 -9.99
CA LEU A 155 -2.97 -2.80 -10.24
C LEU A 155 -2.94 -2.30 -11.68
N PRO A 156 -2.29 -1.17 -11.98
CA PRO A 156 -1.93 -0.83 -13.36
C PRO A 156 -1.13 -1.99 -13.96
N ALA A 157 -1.39 -2.32 -15.22
CA ALA A 157 -0.74 -3.47 -15.87
C ALA A 157 0.78 -3.29 -15.90
N ASP A 158 1.48 -4.43 -15.75
CA ASP A 158 2.94 -4.51 -15.85
C ASP A 158 3.73 -3.66 -14.83
N THR A 159 3.08 -3.24 -13.73
CA THR A 159 3.74 -2.55 -12.62
C THR A 159 4.25 -3.50 -11.54
N ALA A 160 5.19 -3.01 -10.73
CA ALA A 160 5.59 -3.73 -9.52
C ALA A 160 4.39 -3.85 -8.57
N ARG A 161 4.14 -5.06 -8.08
CA ARG A 161 2.98 -5.32 -7.21
C ARG A 161 3.13 -4.76 -5.80
N ARG A 162 4.36 -4.51 -5.38
CA ARG A 162 4.70 -4.07 -4.04
C ARG A 162 5.96 -3.21 -4.09
N MET A 163 5.97 -2.14 -3.33
CA MET A 163 7.11 -1.25 -3.13
C MET A 163 7.46 -1.25 -1.64
N ASN A 164 8.60 -1.85 -1.30
CA ASN A 164 9.09 -1.80 0.08
C ASN A 164 9.60 -0.40 0.39
N VAL A 165 9.24 0.11 1.55
CA VAL A 165 9.64 1.43 2.01
C VAL A 165 10.39 1.36 3.34
N ALA A 166 11.03 2.45 3.69
CA ALA A 166 11.66 2.63 4.99
C ALA A 166 10.60 2.66 6.10
N ASP A 167 11.04 2.37 7.31
CA ASP A 167 10.19 2.55 8.48
C ASP A 167 9.85 4.04 8.64
N PRO A 168 8.57 4.43 8.65
CA PRO A 168 8.16 5.82 8.87
C PRO A 168 8.40 6.30 10.31
N ALA A 169 8.89 5.43 11.19
CA ALA A 169 9.23 5.70 12.59
C ALA A 169 8.07 6.23 13.46
N ASN A 170 6.85 6.00 13.04
CA ASN A 170 5.64 6.34 13.80
C ASN A 170 5.20 5.22 14.77
N CYS A 171 5.69 4.00 14.55
CA CYS A 171 5.39 2.82 15.36
C CYS A 171 6.66 2.22 15.99
N HIS A 172 6.53 1.76 17.22
CA HIS A 172 7.61 1.07 17.96
C HIS A 172 7.14 -0.35 18.28
N PHE A 173 7.62 -1.33 17.51
CA PHE A 173 7.30 -2.76 17.68
C PHE A 173 8.42 -3.52 18.39
#